data_9b69bcf3012bf6f7b5375cdc71092268
#
_entry.id   9b69bcf3012bf6f7b5375cdc71092268
#
_cell.length_a   1.000
_cell.length_b   1.000
_cell.length_c   1.000
_cell.angle_alpha   90.00
_cell.angle_beta   90.00
_cell.angle_gamma   90.00
#
_symmetry.space_group_name_H-M   'P 1'
#
loop_
_entity.id
_entity.type
_entity.pdbx_description
1 polymer ?
#
loop_
_entity_poly.entity_id
_entity_poly.type
_entity_poly.pdbx_seq_one_letter_code
_entity_poly.pdbx_strand_id
1 'polypeptide(L)'
;MSTYTSEPGTRLAGRYRLEDQVDAGGGWALWKAIDEILARAVTVLMFAENFPRVREAVTAARAASRMNDSRLSQVFDVDDSGDRAYIVMEWVAGESLTDMLSDGPLDPSWAAILVAQAAQAISAAHAAGLAHLRLVPGSLRWTSGGGVKITGLGMDAAIAGVGAEEDSAEDRARTDTRHLAWLMYAAVTGYWPGPEATPLPPAPTLDGAPCSPRQVSAGVPASIDSIICQALFQRHGRNGPVITTPMEFADALTRVAPRALPAPPPYDDRARTVRTPEAARTARYGSQQAPRPQSPGRGRPGPPDRRAAAYRGGADRRSSGTAKALISVVVVLVLAAVTAVAWSVFHTEHGAPTRATGGHSSSASPSTAATVVLKPVGASAADNNSQAGAAIDGSASTSWSSQFYIGNPVFGGLRKGTGLILDMGKQVRLGQVQVQFGSACCAAVRMEIGNADDPSSESGFTTVASASNAVGPTKFNVTSPTRGRYVMIWFTSLPPMTGSPNQYEAQVYNVVVRGSS
;
A
#
# COMPACT_ATOMS: atom_id res chain seq x y z
N MET A 1 8.79 -36.58 -8.43
CA MET A 1 8.21 -35.26 -8.06
C MET A 1 9.34 -34.47 -7.39
N SER A 2 9.93 -33.52 -8.10
CA SER A 2 11.01 -32.69 -7.55
C SER A 2 10.37 -31.73 -6.55
N THR A 3 10.65 -31.91 -5.28
CA THR A 3 10.20 -31.04 -4.19
C THR A 3 10.92 -29.71 -4.34
N TYR A 4 10.15 -28.67 -4.54
CA TYR A 4 10.61 -27.30 -4.63
C TYR A 4 11.05 -26.85 -3.22
N THR A 5 12.34 -26.88 -2.94
CA THR A 5 12.89 -26.46 -1.64
C THR A 5 13.83 -25.28 -1.82
N SER A 6 13.24 -24.09 -1.98
CA SER A 6 13.97 -22.89 -1.57
C SER A 6 13.84 -22.77 -0.05
N GLU A 7 14.92 -22.42 0.62
CA GLU A 7 14.93 -22.26 2.08
C GLU A 7 14.89 -20.77 2.45
N PRO A 8 14.32 -20.41 3.60
CA PRO A 8 14.46 -19.06 4.16
C PRO A 8 15.94 -18.64 4.17
N GLY A 9 16.20 -17.38 3.80
CA GLY A 9 17.57 -16.85 3.67
C GLY A 9 18.16 -16.99 2.27
N THR A 10 17.58 -17.77 1.35
CA THR A 10 18.00 -17.84 -0.06
C THR A 10 17.90 -16.46 -0.71
N ARG A 11 18.93 -16.06 -1.50
CA ARG A 11 18.96 -14.82 -2.26
C ARG A 11 18.77 -15.07 -3.74
N LEU A 12 17.78 -14.40 -4.33
CA LEU A 12 17.54 -14.40 -5.77
C LEU A 12 18.22 -13.18 -6.38
N ALA A 13 18.93 -13.39 -7.49
CA ALA A 13 19.71 -12.35 -8.18
C ALA A 13 20.63 -11.51 -7.26
N GLY A 14 21.03 -12.05 -6.11
CA GLY A 14 21.81 -11.33 -5.10
C GLY A 14 21.09 -10.14 -4.44
N ARG A 15 19.77 -10.02 -4.64
CA ARG A 15 18.97 -8.86 -4.23
C ARG A 15 17.78 -9.20 -3.33
N TYR A 16 17.02 -10.24 -3.68
CA TYR A 16 15.79 -10.58 -2.98
C TYR A 16 16.04 -11.75 -2.02
N ARG A 17 16.06 -11.47 -0.72
CA ARG A 17 16.26 -12.48 0.32
C ARG A 17 14.90 -13.03 0.76
N LEU A 18 14.68 -14.32 0.52
CA LEU A 18 13.46 -15.03 0.93
C LEU A 18 13.37 -15.10 2.46
N GLU A 19 12.18 -14.81 3.02
CA GLU A 19 11.91 -14.90 4.47
C GLU A 19 10.96 -16.06 4.76
N ASP A 20 9.68 -15.89 4.47
CA ASP A 20 8.64 -16.85 4.81
C ASP A 20 7.93 -17.32 3.53
N GLN A 21 7.69 -18.63 3.42
CA GLN A 21 6.83 -19.17 2.38
C GLN A 21 5.37 -18.93 2.76
N VAL A 22 4.66 -18.14 1.95
CA VAL A 22 3.27 -17.72 2.21
C VAL A 22 2.28 -18.72 1.67
N ASP A 23 2.56 -19.27 0.46
CA ASP A 23 1.70 -20.21 -0.23
C ASP A 23 2.52 -21.07 -1.20
N ALA A 24 1.98 -22.20 -1.61
CA ALA A 24 2.57 -23.06 -2.61
C ALA A 24 1.53 -23.93 -3.31
N GLY A 25 1.80 -24.23 -4.58
CA GLY A 25 0.97 -25.13 -5.39
C GLY A 25 1.81 -26.10 -6.20
N GLY A 26 1.19 -26.77 -7.15
CA GLY A 26 1.83 -27.78 -8.02
C GLY A 26 2.88 -27.19 -8.96
N GLY A 27 4.05 -26.84 -8.42
CA GLY A 27 5.19 -26.33 -9.19
C GLY A 27 5.38 -24.82 -9.13
N TRP A 28 4.77 -24.14 -8.18
CA TRP A 28 5.05 -22.75 -7.84
C TRP A 28 5.06 -22.54 -6.31
N ALA A 29 5.73 -21.50 -5.85
CA ALA A 29 5.76 -21.08 -4.46
C ALA A 29 5.73 -19.56 -4.34
N LEU A 30 4.95 -19.04 -3.39
CA LEU A 30 4.84 -17.63 -3.08
C LEU A 30 5.58 -17.35 -1.77
N TRP A 31 6.50 -16.39 -1.81
CA TRP A 31 7.35 -16.03 -0.71
C TRP A 31 7.17 -14.57 -0.31
N LYS A 32 7.20 -14.30 0.98
CA LYS A 32 7.57 -13.00 1.49
C LYS A 32 9.10 -12.89 1.44
N ALA A 33 9.61 -11.78 0.93
CA ALA A 33 11.04 -11.54 0.78
C ALA A 33 11.40 -10.09 1.08
N ILE A 34 12.68 -9.82 1.26
CA ILE A 34 13.22 -8.46 1.41
C ILE A 34 14.04 -8.11 0.17
N ASP A 35 13.69 -7.02 -0.48
CA ASP A 35 14.55 -6.33 -1.44
C ASP A 35 15.68 -5.64 -0.65
N GLU A 36 16.86 -6.27 -0.59
CA GLU A 36 17.98 -5.79 0.24
C GLU A 36 18.58 -4.47 -0.29
N ILE A 37 18.32 -4.10 -1.56
CA ILE A 37 18.79 -2.83 -2.13
C ILE A 37 17.88 -1.68 -1.69
N LEU A 38 16.56 -1.89 -1.73
CA LEU A 38 15.56 -0.86 -1.39
C LEU A 38 15.05 -0.97 0.05
N ALA A 39 15.56 -1.95 0.82
CA ALA A 39 15.20 -2.22 2.22
C ALA A 39 13.67 -2.30 2.45
N ARG A 40 12.94 -2.98 1.54
CA ARG A 40 11.48 -3.11 1.61
C ARG A 40 11.03 -4.55 1.47
N ALA A 41 9.89 -4.87 2.09
CA ALA A 41 9.24 -6.15 1.87
C ALA A 41 8.67 -6.25 0.45
N VAL A 42 8.80 -7.43 -0.15
CA VAL A 42 8.26 -7.78 -1.46
C VAL A 42 7.65 -9.17 -1.42
N THR A 43 6.77 -9.45 -2.36
CA THR A 43 6.27 -10.81 -2.65
C THR A 43 7.06 -11.37 -3.81
N VAL A 44 7.55 -12.59 -3.69
CA VAL A 44 8.24 -13.30 -4.76
C VAL A 44 7.46 -14.56 -5.11
N LEU A 45 6.98 -14.64 -6.34
CA LEU A 45 6.38 -15.83 -6.92
C LEU A 45 7.45 -16.56 -7.72
N MET A 46 7.75 -17.78 -7.32
CA MET A 46 8.78 -18.61 -7.94
C MET A 46 8.15 -19.80 -8.63
N PHE A 47 8.76 -20.25 -9.74
CA PHE A 47 8.31 -21.40 -10.48
C PHE A 47 9.34 -22.52 -10.44
N ALA A 48 8.87 -23.76 -10.40
CA ALA A 48 9.71 -24.93 -10.63
C ALA A 48 10.18 -24.96 -12.10
N GLU A 49 11.35 -25.55 -12.36
CA GLU A 49 11.97 -25.61 -13.67
C GLU A 49 11.05 -26.13 -14.79
N ASN A 50 10.16 -27.06 -14.48
CA ASN A 50 9.23 -27.65 -15.43
C ASN A 50 7.77 -27.19 -15.24
N PHE A 51 7.53 -26.03 -14.66
CA PHE A 51 6.16 -25.52 -14.54
C PHE A 51 5.62 -25.16 -15.94
N PRO A 52 4.51 -25.76 -16.39
CA PRO A 52 4.12 -25.70 -17.80
C PRO A 52 3.65 -24.33 -18.27
N ARG A 53 3.22 -23.46 -17.35
CA ARG A 53 2.61 -22.15 -17.65
C ARG A 53 3.47 -20.95 -17.21
N VAL A 54 4.79 -21.12 -17.11
CA VAL A 54 5.71 -20.02 -16.76
C VAL A 54 5.59 -18.86 -17.75
N ARG A 55 5.52 -19.15 -19.05
CA ARG A 55 5.49 -18.12 -20.11
C ARG A 55 4.24 -17.27 -20.02
N GLU A 56 3.09 -17.88 -19.78
CA GLU A 56 1.80 -17.20 -19.61
C GLU A 56 1.83 -16.31 -18.36
N ALA A 57 2.30 -16.83 -17.23
CA ALA A 57 2.42 -16.07 -15.98
C ALA A 57 3.38 -14.88 -16.10
N VAL A 58 4.55 -15.07 -16.74
CA VAL A 58 5.52 -14.02 -17.02
C VAL A 58 4.94 -12.95 -17.96
N THR A 59 4.23 -13.38 -19.01
CA THR A 59 3.56 -12.45 -19.94
C THR A 59 2.52 -11.61 -19.23
N ALA A 60 1.68 -12.23 -18.38
CA ALA A 60 0.70 -11.54 -17.56
C ALA A 60 1.35 -10.55 -16.58
N ALA A 61 2.45 -10.96 -15.92
CA ALA A 61 3.20 -10.09 -15.00
C ALA A 61 3.79 -8.87 -15.72
N ARG A 62 4.40 -9.05 -16.89
CA ARG A 62 4.93 -7.94 -17.72
C ARG A 62 3.82 -7.01 -18.20
N ALA A 63 2.64 -7.54 -18.48
CA ALA A 63 1.48 -6.70 -18.81
C ALA A 63 0.98 -5.93 -17.57
N ALA A 64 0.82 -6.61 -16.43
CA ALA A 64 0.40 -6.02 -15.17
C ALA A 64 1.39 -4.95 -14.64
N SER A 65 2.71 -5.07 -14.92
CA SER A 65 3.71 -4.08 -14.48
C SER A 65 3.50 -2.67 -15.06
N ARG A 66 2.72 -2.55 -16.13
CA ARG A 66 2.39 -1.28 -16.77
C ARG A 66 1.16 -0.58 -16.13
N MET A 67 0.47 -1.29 -15.23
CA MET A 67 -0.68 -0.72 -14.52
C MET A 67 -0.22 0.29 -13.47
N ASN A 68 -0.93 1.40 -13.41
CA ASN A 68 -0.67 2.48 -12.44
C ASN A 68 -1.92 2.81 -11.62
N ASP A 69 -2.64 1.80 -11.15
CA ASP A 69 -3.75 1.96 -10.21
C ASP A 69 -3.29 1.50 -8.82
N SER A 70 -3.38 2.40 -7.84
CA SER A 70 -2.92 2.13 -6.47
C SER A 70 -3.65 0.97 -5.79
N ARG A 71 -4.80 0.55 -6.32
CA ARG A 71 -5.60 -0.58 -5.81
C ARG A 71 -5.20 -1.93 -6.41
N LEU A 72 -4.29 -1.96 -7.37
CA LEU A 72 -3.68 -3.17 -7.91
C LEU A 72 -2.29 -3.35 -7.31
N SER A 73 -1.90 -4.58 -6.95
CA SER A 73 -0.54 -4.84 -6.50
C SER A 73 0.45 -4.63 -7.64
N GLN A 74 1.50 -3.84 -7.37
CA GLN A 74 2.50 -3.50 -8.38
C GLN A 74 3.45 -4.67 -8.64
N VAL A 75 3.73 -4.97 -9.90
CA VAL A 75 4.83 -5.87 -10.30
C VAL A 75 6.11 -5.03 -10.43
N PHE A 76 7.18 -5.44 -9.75
CA PHE A 76 8.44 -4.71 -9.69
C PHE A 76 9.51 -5.28 -10.60
N ASP A 77 9.57 -6.62 -10.71
CA ASP A 77 10.61 -7.30 -11.45
C ASP A 77 10.11 -8.66 -11.97
N VAL A 78 10.65 -9.11 -13.09
CA VAL A 78 10.33 -10.41 -13.71
C VAL A 78 11.59 -10.96 -14.33
N ASP A 79 12.05 -12.11 -13.86
CA ASP A 79 13.19 -12.82 -14.42
C ASP A 79 12.80 -14.23 -14.90
N ASP A 80 12.99 -14.49 -16.19
CA ASP A 80 12.78 -15.77 -16.84
C ASP A 80 14.03 -16.22 -17.64
N SER A 81 15.18 -15.59 -17.38
CA SER A 81 16.44 -15.81 -18.09
C SER A 81 17.29 -16.94 -17.51
N GLY A 82 17.03 -17.36 -16.28
CA GLY A 82 17.79 -18.39 -15.57
C GLY A 82 17.08 -19.74 -15.52
N ASP A 83 17.67 -20.67 -14.77
CA ASP A 83 17.11 -22.02 -14.55
C ASP A 83 15.77 -21.97 -13.80
N ARG A 84 15.46 -20.85 -13.15
CA ARG A 84 14.25 -20.64 -12.34
C ARG A 84 13.65 -19.27 -12.62
N ALA A 85 12.47 -19.26 -13.19
CA ALA A 85 11.72 -18.03 -13.37
C ALA A 85 11.10 -17.57 -12.04
N TYR A 86 11.09 -16.24 -11.82
CA TYR A 86 10.40 -15.63 -10.69
C TYR A 86 9.80 -14.27 -11.05
N ILE A 87 8.81 -13.86 -10.28
CA ILE A 87 8.12 -12.56 -10.41
C ILE A 87 8.18 -11.89 -9.03
N VAL A 88 8.62 -10.64 -8.99
CA VAL A 88 8.67 -9.82 -7.77
C VAL A 88 7.56 -8.80 -7.80
N MET A 89 6.76 -8.78 -6.74
CA MET A 89 5.59 -7.92 -6.62
C MET A 89 5.59 -7.18 -5.27
N GLU A 90 4.71 -6.21 -5.18
CA GLU A 90 4.41 -5.51 -3.93
C GLU A 90 3.99 -6.49 -2.83
N TRP A 91 4.61 -6.39 -1.65
CA TRP A 91 4.10 -7.01 -0.43
C TRP A 91 2.93 -6.19 0.09
N VAL A 92 1.73 -6.73 -0.02
CA VAL A 92 0.51 -6.07 0.47
C VAL A 92 0.29 -6.43 1.92
N ALA A 93 0.68 -5.53 2.83
CA ALA A 93 0.39 -5.67 4.26
C ALA A 93 -1.10 -5.42 4.52
N GLY A 94 -1.72 -6.28 5.31
CA GLY A 94 -3.15 -6.21 5.64
C GLY A 94 -3.83 -7.57 5.60
N GLU A 95 -5.15 -7.59 5.69
CA GLU A 95 -5.95 -8.80 5.74
C GLU A 95 -6.58 -9.11 4.38
N SER A 96 -6.56 -10.38 3.97
CA SER A 96 -7.34 -10.82 2.82
C SER A 96 -8.83 -10.92 3.19
N LEU A 97 -9.71 -10.96 2.19
CA LEU A 97 -11.13 -11.22 2.44
C LEU A 97 -11.33 -12.56 3.17
N THR A 98 -10.49 -13.56 2.88
CA THR A 98 -10.48 -14.83 3.62
C THR A 98 -10.22 -14.62 5.12
N ASP A 99 -9.23 -13.79 5.45
CA ASP A 99 -8.88 -13.50 6.84
C ASP A 99 -9.98 -12.72 7.55
N MET A 100 -10.54 -11.71 6.88
CA MET A 100 -11.64 -10.90 7.42
C MET A 100 -12.90 -11.73 7.70
N LEU A 101 -13.14 -12.78 6.92
CA LEU A 101 -14.30 -13.68 7.08
C LEU A 101 -14.07 -14.77 8.14
N SER A 102 -12.91 -14.85 8.78
CA SER A 102 -12.67 -15.80 9.88
C SER A 102 -13.56 -15.57 11.10
N ASP A 103 -13.97 -14.33 11.32
CA ASP A 103 -14.85 -13.92 12.42
C ASP A 103 -16.34 -13.86 12.01
N GLY A 104 -16.66 -14.22 10.76
CA GLY A 104 -18.00 -14.24 10.21
C GLY A 104 -18.19 -13.28 9.04
N PRO A 105 -19.43 -13.19 8.51
CA PRO A 105 -19.76 -12.28 7.41
C PRO A 105 -19.57 -10.82 7.78
N LEU A 106 -19.19 -10.01 6.79
CA LEU A 106 -19.00 -8.58 6.96
C LEU A 106 -20.36 -7.84 7.01
N ASP A 107 -20.34 -6.63 7.59
CA ASP A 107 -21.47 -5.71 7.42
C ASP A 107 -21.74 -5.48 5.93
N PRO A 108 -22.99 -5.65 5.45
CA PRO A 108 -23.30 -5.56 4.04
C PRO A 108 -22.94 -4.22 3.39
N SER A 109 -23.01 -3.13 4.14
CA SER A 109 -22.67 -1.81 3.64
C SER A 109 -21.17 -1.65 3.48
N TRP A 110 -20.40 -2.17 4.43
CA TRP A 110 -18.96 -2.17 4.35
C TRP A 110 -18.46 -3.09 3.22
N ALA A 111 -19.03 -4.30 3.11
CA ALA A 111 -18.75 -5.22 2.01
C ALA A 111 -19.02 -4.58 0.64
N ALA A 112 -20.11 -3.82 0.50
CA ALA A 112 -20.44 -3.12 -0.75
C ALA A 112 -19.37 -2.08 -1.12
N ILE A 113 -18.85 -1.32 -0.16
CA ILE A 113 -17.79 -0.33 -0.41
C ILE A 113 -16.48 -1.02 -0.78
N LEU A 114 -16.10 -2.06 -0.04
CA LEU A 114 -14.89 -2.85 -0.28
C LEU A 114 -14.88 -3.42 -1.71
N VAL A 115 -15.97 -4.09 -2.09
CA VAL A 115 -16.06 -4.73 -3.40
C VAL A 115 -16.30 -3.73 -4.52
N ALA A 116 -16.99 -2.59 -4.27
CA ALA A 116 -17.10 -1.52 -5.27
C ALA A 116 -15.71 -0.94 -5.65
N GLN A 117 -14.82 -0.72 -4.66
CA GLN A 117 -13.45 -0.28 -4.94
C GLN A 117 -12.65 -1.34 -5.72
N ALA A 118 -12.83 -2.62 -5.40
CA ALA A 118 -12.25 -3.72 -6.17
C ALA A 118 -12.75 -3.72 -7.61
N ALA A 119 -14.06 -3.57 -7.81
CA ALA A 119 -14.67 -3.53 -9.14
C ALA A 119 -14.17 -2.33 -9.98
N GLN A 120 -13.98 -1.16 -9.37
CA GLN A 120 -13.39 0.00 -10.05
C GLN A 120 -11.93 -0.28 -10.46
N ALA A 121 -11.14 -0.95 -9.62
CA ALA A 121 -9.76 -1.31 -9.96
C ALA A 121 -9.71 -2.31 -11.14
N ILE A 122 -10.58 -3.32 -11.14
CA ILE A 122 -10.71 -4.27 -12.25
C ILE A 122 -11.20 -3.57 -13.52
N SER A 123 -12.13 -2.61 -13.41
CA SER A 123 -12.55 -1.79 -14.55
C SER A 123 -11.41 -0.99 -15.15
N ALA A 124 -10.51 -0.43 -14.31
CA ALA A 124 -9.32 0.26 -14.80
C ALA A 124 -8.34 -0.70 -15.52
N ALA A 125 -8.21 -1.94 -15.03
CA ALA A 125 -7.43 -2.97 -15.73
C ALA A 125 -8.04 -3.32 -17.10
N HIS A 126 -9.37 -3.48 -17.19
CA HIS A 126 -10.08 -3.71 -18.45
C HIS A 126 -9.89 -2.57 -19.46
N ALA A 127 -9.92 -1.32 -19.00
CA ALA A 127 -9.64 -0.16 -19.86
C ALA A 127 -8.21 -0.18 -20.44
N ALA A 128 -7.26 -0.86 -19.76
CA ALA A 128 -5.90 -1.10 -20.25
C ALA A 128 -5.75 -2.43 -21.03
N GLY A 129 -6.86 -3.12 -21.32
CA GLY A 129 -6.87 -4.41 -22.03
C GLY A 129 -6.50 -5.63 -21.20
N LEU A 130 -6.42 -5.48 -19.86
CA LEU A 130 -6.09 -6.55 -18.91
C LEU A 130 -7.34 -7.02 -18.18
N ALA A 131 -7.36 -8.31 -17.81
CA ALA A 131 -8.40 -8.91 -16.99
C ALA A 131 -7.76 -9.78 -15.90
N HIS A 132 -8.47 -9.98 -14.80
CA HIS A 132 -7.99 -10.82 -13.70
C HIS A 132 -8.28 -12.30 -13.92
N LEU A 133 -9.50 -12.62 -14.31
CA LEU A 133 -10.04 -13.94 -14.69
C LEU A 133 -10.01 -15.02 -13.59
N ARG A 134 -9.52 -14.67 -12.38
CA ARG A 134 -9.50 -15.60 -11.25
C ARG A 134 -9.49 -14.84 -9.91
N LEU A 135 -10.50 -14.00 -9.67
CA LEU A 135 -10.66 -13.36 -8.36
C LEU A 135 -11.20 -14.37 -7.34
N VAL A 136 -10.41 -14.60 -6.30
CA VAL A 136 -10.77 -15.44 -5.14
C VAL A 136 -10.67 -14.60 -3.85
N PRO A 137 -11.22 -15.04 -2.70
CA PRO A 137 -11.16 -14.25 -1.47
C PRO A 137 -9.75 -13.82 -1.04
N GLY A 138 -8.74 -14.64 -1.33
CA GLY A 138 -7.34 -14.32 -1.07
C GLY A 138 -6.77 -13.20 -1.95
N SER A 139 -7.35 -12.95 -3.14
CA SER A 139 -6.88 -11.91 -4.07
C SER A 139 -7.31 -10.50 -3.64
N LEU A 140 -8.36 -10.37 -2.84
CA LEU A 140 -8.86 -9.09 -2.33
C LEU A 140 -8.34 -8.83 -0.92
N ARG A 141 -7.60 -7.75 -0.73
CA ARG A 141 -7.00 -7.39 0.55
C ARG A 141 -7.43 -6.01 1.01
N TRP A 142 -7.66 -5.88 2.32
CA TRP A 142 -7.77 -4.60 3.01
C TRP A 142 -6.43 -4.27 3.64
N THR A 143 -5.83 -3.17 3.22
CA THR A 143 -4.49 -2.78 3.69
C THR A 143 -4.55 -2.14 5.07
N SER A 144 -3.44 -2.20 5.81
CA SER A 144 -3.28 -1.46 7.08
C SER A 144 -3.42 0.06 6.92
N GLY A 145 -3.21 0.58 5.70
CA GLY A 145 -3.45 1.97 5.34
C GLY A 145 -4.91 2.33 5.05
N GLY A 146 -5.85 1.38 5.17
CA GLY A 146 -7.29 1.63 4.98
C GLY A 146 -7.75 1.69 3.51
N GLY A 147 -7.08 0.96 2.62
CA GLY A 147 -7.42 0.87 1.20
C GLY A 147 -7.56 -0.56 0.69
N VAL A 148 -8.21 -0.71 -0.44
CA VAL A 148 -8.32 -1.98 -1.17
C VAL A 148 -7.05 -2.23 -1.99
N LYS A 149 -6.59 -3.49 -1.98
CA LYS A 149 -5.60 -4.00 -2.91
C LYS A 149 -6.06 -5.31 -3.52
N ILE A 150 -5.87 -5.46 -4.84
CA ILE A 150 -6.07 -6.70 -5.56
C ILE A 150 -4.72 -7.23 -5.99
N THR A 151 -4.48 -8.50 -5.73
CA THR A 151 -3.25 -9.21 -6.08
C THR A 151 -3.50 -10.21 -7.21
N GLY A 152 -2.48 -10.55 -7.99
CA GLY A 152 -2.54 -11.63 -8.95
C GLY A 152 -3.16 -11.31 -10.31
N LEU A 153 -3.30 -10.02 -10.69
CA LEU A 153 -3.92 -9.57 -11.95
C LEU A 153 -3.39 -10.35 -13.17
N GLY A 154 -4.24 -11.19 -13.76
CA GLY A 154 -3.92 -12.05 -14.90
C GLY A 154 -2.94 -13.20 -14.59
N MET A 155 -2.08 -13.06 -13.59
CA MET A 155 -1.09 -14.09 -13.21
C MET A 155 -1.75 -15.31 -12.56
N ASP A 156 -2.72 -15.08 -11.65
CA ASP A 156 -3.42 -16.17 -10.95
C ASP A 156 -4.22 -17.05 -11.94
N ALA A 157 -4.82 -16.43 -12.95
CA ALA A 157 -5.49 -17.13 -14.03
C ALA A 157 -4.49 -17.93 -14.89
N ALA A 158 -3.37 -17.33 -15.28
CA ALA A 158 -2.31 -17.99 -16.05
C ALA A 158 -1.73 -19.19 -15.30
N ILE A 159 -1.44 -19.05 -13.99
CA ILE A 159 -0.95 -20.14 -13.14
C ILE A 159 -1.96 -21.29 -13.06
N ALA A 160 -3.23 -20.97 -12.91
CA ALA A 160 -4.31 -21.94 -12.84
C ALA A 160 -4.62 -22.58 -14.21
N GLY A 161 -4.21 -21.95 -15.31
CA GLY A 161 -4.53 -22.38 -16.67
C GLY A 161 -6.00 -22.15 -17.04
N VAL A 162 -6.58 -21.08 -16.50
CA VAL A 162 -7.97 -20.65 -16.77
C VAL A 162 -7.96 -19.33 -17.53
N GLY A 163 -9.09 -18.98 -18.15
CA GLY A 163 -9.25 -17.71 -18.88
C GLY A 163 -8.67 -17.71 -20.30
N ALA A 164 -8.08 -18.81 -20.77
CA ALA A 164 -7.59 -18.91 -22.15
C ALA A 164 -8.73 -19.01 -23.19
N GLU A 165 -9.96 -19.27 -22.74
CA GLU A 165 -11.14 -19.43 -23.60
C GLU A 165 -11.95 -18.13 -23.76
N GLU A 166 -11.61 -17.07 -22.96
CA GLU A 166 -12.27 -15.77 -23.07
C GLU A 166 -11.63 -14.92 -24.17
N ASP A 167 -12.03 -15.18 -25.41
CA ASP A 167 -11.46 -14.52 -26.59
C ASP A 167 -11.84 -13.05 -26.72
N SER A 168 -13.03 -12.66 -26.25
CA SER A 168 -13.49 -11.27 -26.35
C SER A 168 -13.28 -10.47 -25.07
N ALA A 169 -13.14 -9.15 -25.22
CA ALA A 169 -13.11 -8.23 -24.07
C ALA A 169 -14.40 -8.28 -23.24
N GLU A 170 -15.53 -8.57 -23.90
CA GLU A 170 -16.85 -8.67 -23.27
C GLU A 170 -16.95 -9.93 -22.42
N ASP A 171 -16.43 -11.06 -22.87
CA ASP A 171 -16.44 -12.31 -22.10
C ASP A 171 -15.53 -12.19 -20.88
N ARG A 172 -14.36 -11.58 -21.02
CA ARG A 172 -13.47 -11.27 -19.89
C ARG A 172 -14.14 -10.34 -18.87
N ALA A 173 -14.88 -9.32 -19.35
CA ALA A 173 -15.62 -8.43 -18.47
C ALA A 173 -16.73 -9.16 -17.71
N ARG A 174 -17.48 -10.04 -18.37
CA ARG A 174 -18.51 -10.87 -17.73
C ARG A 174 -17.94 -11.81 -16.69
N THR A 175 -16.81 -12.44 -16.99
CA THR A 175 -16.12 -13.36 -16.09
C THR A 175 -15.63 -12.63 -14.83
N ASP A 176 -14.93 -11.51 -14.98
CA ASP A 176 -14.48 -10.73 -13.81
C ASP A 176 -15.65 -10.14 -13.02
N THR A 177 -16.74 -9.72 -13.68
CA THR A 177 -17.95 -9.24 -13.00
C THR A 177 -18.60 -10.34 -12.16
N ARG A 178 -18.64 -11.57 -12.68
CA ARG A 178 -19.13 -12.74 -11.93
C ARG A 178 -18.25 -13.04 -10.73
N HIS A 179 -16.93 -12.98 -10.90
CA HIS A 179 -15.99 -13.18 -9.79
C HIS A 179 -16.12 -12.10 -8.71
N LEU A 180 -16.33 -10.83 -9.09
CA LEU A 180 -16.64 -9.76 -8.15
C LEU A 180 -17.96 -10.01 -7.40
N ALA A 181 -18.96 -10.55 -8.08
CA ALA A 181 -20.22 -10.97 -7.43
C ALA A 181 -20.00 -12.14 -6.45
N TRP A 182 -19.09 -13.08 -6.75
CA TRP A 182 -18.68 -14.12 -5.81
C TRP A 182 -18.00 -13.56 -4.57
N LEU A 183 -17.10 -12.58 -4.74
CA LEU A 183 -16.47 -11.90 -3.60
C LEU A 183 -17.50 -11.18 -2.73
N MET A 184 -18.46 -10.48 -3.35
CA MET A 184 -19.53 -9.80 -2.63
C MET A 184 -20.47 -10.80 -1.92
N TYR A 185 -20.81 -11.91 -2.58
CA TYR A 185 -21.56 -13.01 -1.99
C TYR A 185 -20.85 -13.55 -0.74
N ALA A 186 -19.55 -13.88 -0.88
CA ALA A 186 -18.75 -14.39 0.23
C ALA A 186 -18.67 -13.38 1.38
N ALA A 187 -18.48 -12.10 1.05
CA ALA A 187 -18.37 -11.04 2.04
C ALA A 187 -19.63 -10.94 2.93
N VAL A 188 -20.83 -11.12 2.38
CA VAL A 188 -22.09 -10.96 3.13
C VAL A 188 -22.67 -12.27 3.67
N THR A 189 -22.15 -13.43 3.26
CA THR A 189 -22.68 -14.74 3.69
C THR A 189 -21.66 -15.61 4.40
N GLY A 190 -20.35 -15.41 4.17
CA GLY A 190 -19.28 -16.29 4.62
C GLY A 190 -19.11 -17.56 3.78
N TYR A 191 -19.87 -17.74 2.70
CA TYR A 191 -19.83 -18.92 1.83
C TYR A 191 -19.26 -18.57 0.45
N TRP A 192 -18.52 -19.51 -0.16
CA TRP A 192 -17.96 -19.34 -1.50
C TRP A 192 -18.87 -19.97 -2.57
N PRO A 193 -19.40 -19.19 -3.53
CA PRO A 193 -20.28 -19.71 -4.59
C PRO A 193 -19.54 -20.15 -5.85
N GLY A 194 -18.23 -19.89 -5.95
CA GLY A 194 -17.40 -20.26 -7.11
C GLY A 194 -16.94 -21.72 -7.07
N PRO A 195 -16.41 -22.23 -8.20
CA PRO A 195 -15.93 -23.61 -8.30
C PRO A 195 -14.55 -23.82 -7.68
N GLU A 196 -13.79 -22.75 -7.45
CA GLU A 196 -12.43 -22.85 -6.96
C GLU A 196 -12.41 -23.32 -5.49
N ALA A 197 -11.45 -24.17 -5.16
CA ALA A 197 -11.18 -24.53 -3.78
C ALA A 197 -10.63 -23.31 -3.01
N THR A 198 -11.36 -22.88 -2.00
CA THR A 198 -10.99 -21.79 -1.09
C THR A 198 -11.10 -22.27 0.35
N PRO A 199 -10.51 -21.56 1.34
CA PRO A 199 -10.71 -21.87 2.76
C PRO A 199 -12.16 -21.67 3.24
N LEU A 200 -12.99 -20.93 2.49
CA LEU A 200 -14.40 -20.71 2.83
C LEU A 200 -15.24 -21.95 2.52
N PRO A 201 -16.31 -22.22 3.30
CA PRO A 201 -17.24 -23.27 2.98
C PRO A 201 -17.98 -22.99 1.66
N PRO A 202 -18.32 -24.03 0.87
CA PRO A 202 -19.06 -23.86 -0.37
C PRO A 202 -20.47 -23.32 -0.09
N ALA A 203 -20.97 -22.47 -0.99
CA ALA A 203 -22.32 -21.94 -0.89
C ALA A 203 -23.38 -23.07 -0.97
N PRO A 204 -24.47 -23.00 -0.19
CA PRO A 204 -25.60 -23.88 -0.37
C PRO A 204 -26.19 -23.77 -1.79
N THR A 205 -26.54 -24.91 -2.39
CA THR A 205 -27.08 -24.97 -3.74
C THR A 205 -28.52 -25.48 -3.76
N LEU A 206 -29.31 -24.95 -4.69
CA LEU A 206 -30.65 -25.44 -5.03
C LEU A 206 -30.68 -25.66 -6.55
N ASP A 207 -31.10 -26.84 -6.96
CA ASP A 207 -31.15 -27.25 -8.38
C ASP A 207 -29.82 -27.03 -9.13
N GLY A 208 -28.71 -27.27 -8.45
CA GLY A 208 -27.35 -27.14 -9.01
C GLY A 208 -26.82 -25.69 -9.13
N ALA A 209 -27.57 -24.68 -8.70
CA ALA A 209 -27.14 -23.29 -8.65
C ALA A 209 -26.98 -22.81 -7.19
N PRO A 210 -26.06 -21.89 -6.88
CA PRO A 210 -25.95 -21.29 -5.56
C PRO A 210 -27.28 -20.63 -5.15
N CYS A 211 -27.70 -20.81 -3.90
CA CYS A 211 -28.82 -20.07 -3.33
C CYS A 211 -28.51 -18.56 -3.35
N SER A 212 -29.54 -17.70 -3.45
CA SER A 212 -29.30 -16.25 -3.36
C SER A 212 -28.77 -15.87 -1.96
N PRO A 213 -28.04 -14.75 -1.82
CA PRO A 213 -27.51 -14.33 -0.53
C PRO A 213 -28.58 -14.27 0.58
N ARG A 214 -29.77 -13.79 0.28
CA ARG A 214 -30.89 -13.71 1.25
C ARG A 214 -31.48 -15.06 1.64
N GLN A 215 -31.38 -16.06 0.78
CA GLN A 215 -31.76 -17.43 1.15
C GLN A 215 -30.78 -18.06 2.13
N VAL A 216 -29.54 -17.63 2.11
CA VAL A 216 -28.46 -18.11 3.01
C VAL A 216 -28.39 -17.28 4.29
N SER A 217 -28.52 -15.97 4.19
CA SER A 217 -28.41 -15.04 5.32
C SER A 217 -29.54 -13.99 5.27
N ALA A 218 -30.47 -14.06 6.22
CA ALA A 218 -31.61 -13.14 6.30
C ALA A 218 -31.21 -11.68 6.56
N GLY A 219 -29.99 -11.42 7.05
CA GLY A 219 -29.45 -10.08 7.31
C GLY A 219 -29.05 -9.32 6.04
N VAL A 220 -28.98 -9.96 4.88
CA VAL A 220 -28.56 -9.31 3.62
C VAL A 220 -29.69 -8.41 3.10
N PRO A 221 -29.44 -7.10 2.85
CA PRO A 221 -30.42 -6.19 2.27
C PRO A 221 -30.91 -6.64 0.89
N ALA A 222 -32.19 -6.45 0.59
CA ALA A 222 -32.79 -6.86 -0.70
C ALA A 222 -32.12 -6.18 -1.91
N SER A 223 -31.61 -4.95 -1.77
CA SER A 223 -30.90 -4.24 -2.81
C SER A 223 -29.56 -4.91 -3.14
N ILE A 224 -28.81 -5.32 -2.12
CA ILE A 224 -27.52 -6.01 -2.28
C ILE A 224 -27.72 -7.41 -2.85
N ASP A 225 -28.70 -8.17 -2.35
CA ASP A 225 -29.08 -9.48 -2.91
C ASP A 225 -29.40 -9.39 -4.40
N SER A 226 -30.22 -8.38 -4.79
CA SER A 226 -30.57 -8.15 -6.18
C SER A 226 -29.33 -7.86 -7.06
N ILE A 227 -28.42 -6.99 -6.63
CA ILE A 227 -27.19 -6.64 -7.37
C ILE A 227 -26.32 -7.89 -7.56
N ILE A 228 -26.11 -8.67 -6.50
CA ILE A 228 -25.33 -9.91 -6.57
C ILE A 228 -25.98 -10.88 -7.56
N CYS A 229 -27.29 -11.09 -7.47
CA CYS A 229 -27.98 -12.01 -8.36
C CYS A 229 -27.95 -11.57 -9.84
N GLN A 230 -28.02 -10.26 -10.13
CA GLN A 230 -27.94 -9.73 -11.50
C GLN A 230 -26.56 -10.01 -12.14
N ALA A 231 -25.49 -9.91 -11.37
CA ALA A 231 -24.13 -10.18 -11.85
C ALA A 231 -23.79 -11.67 -11.84
N LEU A 232 -24.23 -12.41 -10.79
CA LEU A 232 -23.89 -13.82 -10.60
C LEU A 232 -24.61 -14.73 -11.60
N PHE A 233 -25.92 -14.59 -11.72
CA PHE A 233 -26.71 -15.48 -12.57
C PHE A 233 -26.85 -14.98 -14.01
N GLN A 234 -26.50 -13.73 -14.28
CA GLN A 234 -26.54 -13.08 -15.59
C GLN A 234 -27.90 -13.35 -16.32
N ARG A 235 -28.97 -13.36 -15.55
CA ARG A 235 -30.33 -13.60 -16.05
C ARG A 235 -31.16 -12.33 -15.93
N HIS A 236 -31.92 -12.00 -16.99
CA HIS A 236 -32.95 -11.00 -16.89
C HIS A 236 -34.00 -11.50 -15.89
N GLY A 237 -34.10 -10.86 -14.76
CA GLY A 237 -35.01 -11.22 -13.70
C GLY A 237 -35.99 -10.07 -13.37
N ARG A 238 -36.86 -10.30 -12.39
CA ARG A 238 -37.78 -9.26 -11.86
C ARG A 238 -37.03 -8.05 -11.28
N ASN A 239 -35.71 -8.14 -11.11
CA ASN A 239 -34.90 -7.23 -10.32
C ASN A 239 -34.05 -6.23 -11.13
N GLY A 240 -34.21 -6.17 -12.46
CA GLY A 240 -33.50 -5.22 -13.31
C GLY A 240 -32.60 -5.86 -14.38
N PRO A 241 -31.82 -5.05 -15.12
CA PRO A 241 -30.95 -5.52 -16.19
C PRO A 241 -29.79 -6.36 -15.63
N VAL A 242 -29.26 -7.24 -16.49
CA VAL A 242 -28.03 -8.00 -16.19
C VAL A 242 -26.87 -7.03 -16.02
N ILE A 243 -26.05 -7.27 -15.02
CA ILE A 243 -24.77 -6.55 -14.80
C ILE A 243 -23.66 -7.40 -15.43
N THR A 244 -22.97 -6.84 -16.43
CA THR A 244 -22.00 -7.58 -17.24
C THR A 244 -20.60 -6.98 -17.20
N THR A 245 -20.44 -5.77 -16.66
CA THR A 245 -19.13 -5.10 -16.56
C THR A 245 -18.77 -4.78 -15.11
N PRO A 246 -17.47 -4.79 -14.76
CA PRO A 246 -17.02 -4.40 -13.43
C PRO A 246 -17.46 -2.99 -13.01
N MET A 247 -17.52 -2.02 -13.96
CA MET A 247 -17.96 -0.66 -13.65
C MET A 247 -19.45 -0.59 -13.32
N GLU A 248 -20.31 -1.27 -14.09
CA GLU A 248 -21.74 -1.36 -13.76
C GLU A 248 -21.97 -1.94 -12.37
N PHE A 249 -21.17 -2.96 -11.99
CA PHE A 249 -21.24 -3.57 -10.67
C PHE A 249 -20.78 -2.61 -9.56
N ALA A 250 -19.67 -1.89 -9.79
CA ALA A 250 -19.18 -0.85 -8.89
C ALA A 250 -20.24 0.25 -8.66
N ASP A 251 -20.83 0.74 -9.73
CA ASP A 251 -21.86 1.79 -9.68
C ASP A 251 -23.11 1.31 -8.93
N ALA A 252 -23.54 0.06 -9.17
CA ALA A 252 -24.68 -0.52 -8.49
C ALA A 252 -24.44 -0.62 -6.98
N LEU A 253 -23.27 -1.12 -6.57
CA LEU A 253 -22.88 -1.21 -5.15
C LEU A 253 -22.74 0.17 -4.50
N THR A 254 -22.14 1.13 -5.20
CA THR A 254 -21.94 2.50 -4.68
C THR A 254 -23.29 3.21 -4.42
N ARG A 255 -24.31 2.93 -5.21
CA ARG A 255 -25.67 3.52 -5.01
C ARG A 255 -26.37 3.00 -3.76
N VAL A 256 -26.08 1.78 -3.32
CA VAL A 256 -26.72 1.16 -2.13
C VAL A 256 -25.87 1.21 -0.89
N ALA A 257 -24.57 1.51 -1.03
CA ALA A 257 -23.67 1.69 0.09
C ALA A 257 -23.97 3.02 0.80
N PRO A 258 -23.97 3.08 2.14
CA PRO A 258 -24.06 4.34 2.85
C PRO A 258 -22.80 5.17 2.54
N ARG A 259 -22.98 6.51 2.54
CA ARG A 259 -21.90 7.47 2.24
C ARG A 259 -20.78 7.53 3.28
N ALA A 260 -20.87 6.78 4.37
CA ALA A 260 -19.88 6.76 5.45
C ALA A 260 -19.42 5.32 5.71
N LEU A 261 -18.10 5.09 5.67
CA LEU A 261 -17.49 3.84 6.12
C LEU A 261 -17.59 3.74 7.65
N PRO A 262 -17.97 2.59 8.22
CA PRO A 262 -17.60 2.25 9.59
C PRO A 262 -16.07 2.19 9.66
N ALA A 263 -15.48 2.61 10.78
CA ALA A 263 -14.05 2.46 11.01
C ALA A 263 -13.68 0.97 10.89
N PRO A 264 -12.56 0.63 10.21
CA PRO A 264 -12.08 -0.75 10.20
C PRO A 264 -11.82 -1.20 11.66
N PRO A 265 -12.04 -2.49 11.98
CA PRO A 265 -11.66 -3.00 13.30
C PRO A 265 -10.16 -2.77 13.52
N PRO A 266 -9.73 -2.47 14.75
CA PRO A 266 -8.33 -2.22 15.06
C PRO A 266 -7.50 -3.45 14.67
N TYR A 267 -6.50 -3.25 13.83
CA TYR A 267 -5.54 -4.27 13.42
C TYR A 267 -4.64 -4.61 14.62
N ASP A 268 -4.78 -5.79 15.18
CA ASP A 268 -3.89 -6.30 16.23
C ASP A 268 -2.81 -7.20 15.60
N ASP A 269 -1.65 -6.62 15.35
CA ASP A 269 -0.48 -7.29 14.77
C ASP A 269 0.12 -8.39 15.69
N ARG A 270 -0.36 -8.49 16.94
CA ARG A 270 0.15 -9.45 17.94
C ARG A 270 -0.60 -10.77 18.00
N ALA A 271 -1.72 -10.92 17.35
CA ALA A 271 -2.62 -12.05 17.53
C ALA A 271 -2.43 -13.21 16.54
N ARG A 272 -1.61 -13.06 15.49
CA ARG A 272 -1.42 -14.12 14.48
C ARG A 272 0.04 -14.56 14.35
N THR A 273 0.50 -15.38 15.28
CA THR A 273 1.53 -16.39 14.95
C THR A 273 0.95 -17.30 13.87
N VAL A 274 1.64 -17.34 12.73
CA VAL A 274 1.38 -18.21 11.58
C VAL A 274 1.00 -19.61 12.07
N ARG A 275 -0.27 -20.00 11.93
CA ARG A 275 -0.67 -21.40 12.05
C ARG A 275 -0.18 -22.10 10.79
N THR A 276 0.96 -22.78 10.92
CA THR A 276 1.43 -23.70 9.88
C THR A 276 0.35 -24.75 9.58
N PRO A 277 0.17 -25.17 8.32
CA PRO A 277 -0.85 -26.17 7.93
C PRO A 277 -0.72 -27.52 8.63
N GLU A 278 0.39 -27.80 9.29
CA GLU A 278 0.68 -29.03 10.03
C GLU A 278 -0.13 -29.17 11.33
N ALA A 279 -0.48 -28.05 11.98
CA ALA A 279 -1.28 -28.08 13.21
C ALA A 279 -2.77 -28.45 12.95
N ALA A 280 -3.26 -28.31 11.73
CA ALA A 280 -4.64 -28.64 11.37
C ALA A 280 -4.85 -30.14 11.07
N ARG A 281 -3.79 -30.92 10.83
CA ARG A 281 -3.87 -32.37 10.57
C ARG A 281 -3.83 -33.20 11.88
N THR A 282 -3.24 -32.70 12.94
CA THR A 282 -3.11 -33.42 14.22
C THR A 282 -4.33 -33.33 15.13
N ALA A 283 -5.26 -32.40 14.87
CA ALA A 283 -6.45 -32.22 15.71
C ALA A 283 -7.61 -33.19 15.38
N ARG A 284 -7.51 -34.04 14.37
CA ARG A 284 -8.59 -34.99 13.97
C ARG A 284 -8.41 -36.46 14.34
N TYR A 285 -7.28 -36.82 14.98
CA TYR A 285 -7.05 -38.21 15.43
C TYR A 285 -6.46 -38.20 16.82
N GLY A 286 -7.29 -38.19 17.84
CA GLY A 286 -6.82 -38.27 19.20
C GLY A 286 -7.91 -38.51 20.22
N SER A 287 -8.62 -39.63 20.11
CA SER A 287 -9.33 -40.20 21.26
C SER A 287 -9.41 -41.72 21.11
N GLN A 288 -8.32 -42.40 21.42
CA GLN A 288 -8.38 -43.77 21.95
C GLN A 288 -7.16 -43.98 22.84
N GLN A 289 -7.43 -44.20 24.11
CA GLN A 289 -6.50 -44.61 25.13
C GLN A 289 -6.06 -46.07 24.90
N ALA A 290 -4.77 -46.36 25.05
CA ALA A 290 -4.25 -47.65 25.44
C ALA A 290 -2.83 -47.50 26.04
N PRO A 291 -2.35 -48.44 26.88
CA PRO A 291 -1.63 -48.14 28.10
C PRO A 291 -0.09 -48.20 28.01
N ARG A 292 0.57 -47.56 29.00
CA ARG A 292 2.03 -47.57 29.20
C ARG A 292 2.59 -48.99 29.44
N PRO A 293 3.86 -49.22 29.04
CA PRO A 293 4.79 -49.89 29.91
C PRO A 293 6.10 -49.10 30.18
N GLN A 294 6.68 -49.48 31.31
CA GLN A 294 7.75 -48.90 32.09
C GLN A 294 9.15 -49.04 31.46
N SER A 295 10.02 -48.09 31.82
CA SER A 295 11.48 -48.14 31.64
C SER A 295 12.17 -49.25 32.45
N PRO A 296 13.41 -49.68 32.07
CA PRO A 296 14.61 -49.22 32.76
C PRO A 296 15.84 -49.08 31.81
N GLY A 297 16.73 -48.11 31.94
CA GLY A 297 17.76 -48.03 32.95
C GLY A 297 19.16 -48.00 32.31
N ARG A 298 19.89 -46.92 32.47
CA ARG A 298 21.35 -46.75 32.62
C ARG A 298 22.35 -47.13 31.52
N GLY A 299 23.21 -46.16 31.18
CA GLY A 299 24.55 -46.38 30.65
C GLY A 299 25.23 -45.16 30.02
N ARG A 300 25.98 -44.42 30.79
CA ARG A 300 27.10 -43.54 30.36
C ARG A 300 28.40 -44.37 30.50
N PRO A 301 29.58 -44.15 29.89
CA PRO A 301 30.25 -42.87 29.64
C PRO A 301 31.14 -42.72 28.35
N GLY A 302 31.48 -41.55 27.99
CA GLY A 302 32.78 -40.88 27.89
C GLY A 302 33.61 -40.96 26.57
N PRO A 303 34.33 -39.87 26.26
CA PRO A 303 35.10 -39.63 25.02
C PRO A 303 36.59 -40.06 25.22
N PRO A 304 37.57 -39.79 24.37
CA PRO A 304 37.80 -38.81 23.29
C PRO A 304 38.57 -39.39 22.06
N ASP A 305 38.84 -38.63 20.99
CA ASP A 305 40.19 -38.19 20.64
C ASP A 305 40.30 -37.44 19.32
N ARG A 306 41.20 -36.52 19.36
CA ARG A 306 41.74 -35.61 18.37
C ARG A 306 42.42 -36.35 17.21
N ARG A 307 42.44 -35.76 16.01
CA ARG A 307 43.71 -35.40 15.30
C ARG A 307 43.48 -34.57 14.04
N ALA A 308 44.30 -33.56 13.96
CA ALA A 308 44.49 -32.59 12.87
C ALA A 308 45.20 -33.22 11.65
N ALA A 309 44.97 -32.65 10.48
CA ALA A 309 46.00 -32.51 9.45
C ALA A 309 45.67 -31.33 8.52
N ALA A 310 46.60 -30.39 8.50
CA ALA A 310 46.66 -29.29 7.56
C ALA A 310 47.17 -29.77 6.20
N TYR A 311 46.76 -29.11 5.12
CA TYR A 311 47.58 -28.98 3.92
C TYR A 311 47.41 -27.58 3.29
N ARG A 312 48.56 -27.01 2.98
CA ARG A 312 48.81 -25.69 2.36
C ARG A 312 48.82 -25.79 0.85
N GLY A 313 48.70 -24.67 0.19
CA GLY A 313 49.23 -24.27 -1.12
C GLY A 313 48.09 -23.89 -2.08
N GLY A 314 48.09 -22.78 -2.73
CA GLY A 314 49.04 -21.76 -3.11
C GLY A 314 48.70 -21.28 -4.51
N ALA A 315 48.92 -20.02 -4.76
CA ALA A 315 49.15 -19.35 -6.04
C ALA A 315 48.02 -18.70 -6.83
N ASP A 316 47.96 -17.38 -6.71
CA ASP A 316 47.98 -16.35 -7.77
C ASP A 316 47.32 -16.61 -9.14
N ARG A 317 46.43 -15.68 -9.53
CA ARG A 317 46.59 -14.91 -10.77
C ARG A 317 45.79 -13.62 -10.79
N ARG A 318 46.53 -12.55 -11.10
CA ARG A 318 46.08 -11.19 -11.42
C ARG A 318 45.30 -11.15 -12.74
N SER A 319 44.32 -10.27 -12.83
CA SER A 319 44.01 -9.39 -13.98
C SER A 319 42.84 -8.49 -13.59
N SER A 320 42.81 -7.34 -13.82
CA SER A 320 43.14 -6.20 -14.61
C SER A 320 42.07 -5.13 -14.30
N GLY A 321 42.47 -4.08 -13.60
CA GLY A 321 41.60 -2.96 -13.23
C GLY A 321 41.67 -1.82 -14.26
N THR A 322 40.97 -1.88 -15.35
CA THR A 322 40.87 -0.75 -16.31
C THR A 322 39.44 -0.27 -16.63
N ALA A 323 38.42 -0.98 -16.19
CA ALA A 323 37.02 -0.58 -16.45
C ALA A 323 36.44 0.40 -15.39
N LYS A 324 37.04 0.54 -14.21
CA LYS A 324 36.52 1.41 -13.13
C LYS A 324 36.97 2.87 -13.21
N ALA A 325 38.02 3.18 -13.98
CA ALA A 325 38.55 4.55 -14.12
C ALA A 325 37.74 5.41 -15.10
N LEU A 326 37.07 4.83 -16.10
CA LEU A 326 36.31 5.59 -17.10
C LEU A 326 34.93 6.07 -16.58
N ILE A 327 34.31 5.32 -15.67
CA ILE A 327 33.00 5.71 -15.09
C ILE A 327 33.15 6.88 -14.13
N SER A 328 34.27 6.97 -13.39
CA SER A 328 34.51 8.07 -12.44
C SER A 328 34.73 9.42 -13.13
N VAL A 329 35.33 9.43 -14.33
CA VAL A 329 35.58 10.68 -15.07
C VAL A 329 34.28 11.25 -15.67
N VAL A 330 33.37 10.40 -16.13
CA VAL A 330 32.08 10.84 -16.68
C VAL A 330 31.19 11.43 -15.58
N VAL A 331 31.17 10.83 -14.39
CA VAL A 331 30.38 11.34 -13.26
C VAL A 331 30.89 12.72 -12.79
N VAL A 332 32.20 12.91 -12.74
CA VAL A 332 32.81 14.21 -12.35
C VAL A 332 32.51 15.29 -13.39
N LEU A 333 32.53 14.98 -14.68
CA LEU A 333 32.21 15.93 -15.75
C LEU A 333 30.72 16.33 -15.77
N VAL A 334 29.81 15.40 -15.49
CA VAL A 334 28.38 15.69 -15.37
C VAL A 334 28.09 16.57 -14.14
N LEU A 335 28.73 16.31 -13.00
CA LEU A 335 28.59 17.15 -11.80
C LEU A 335 29.16 18.55 -12.00
N ALA A 336 30.27 18.72 -12.74
CA ALA A 336 30.83 20.01 -13.07
C ALA A 336 29.95 20.82 -14.04
N ALA A 337 29.27 20.15 -14.98
CA ALA A 337 28.34 20.81 -15.89
C ALA A 337 27.06 21.30 -15.17
N VAL A 338 26.54 20.51 -14.22
CA VAL A 338 25.35 20.89 -13.43
C VAL A 338 25.66 22.07 -12.50
N THR A 339 26.86 22.13 -11.90
CA THR A 339 27.25 23.26 -11.05
C THR A 339 27.51 24.55 -11.85
N ALA A 340 28.00 24.46 -13.08
CA ALA A 340 28.19 25.64 -13.95
C ALA A 340 26.85 26.22 -14.43
N VAL A 341 25.85 25.39 -14.72
CA VAL A 341 24.51 25.85 -15.10
C VAL A 341 23.78 26.47 -13.90
N ALA A 342 23.93 25.90 -12.70
CA ALA A 342 23.36 26.49 -11.48
C ALA A 342 23.96 27.86 -11.15
N TRP A 343 25.25 28.09 -11.43
CA TRP A 343 25.90 29.37 -11.14
C TRP A 343 25.53 30.46 -12.15
N SER A 344 25.24 30.12 -13.41
CA SER A 344 24.83 31.10 -14.43
C SER A 344 23.39 31.63 -14.24
N VAL A 345 22.51 30.88 -13.55
CA VAL A 345 21.13 31.29 -13.24
C VAL A 345 21.06 32.19 -12.00
N PHE A 346 22.09 32.19 -11.14
CA PHE A 346 22.10 32.96 -9.88
C PHE A 346 22.80 34.33 -9.96
N HIS A 347 23.37 34.73 -11.12
CA HIS A 347 24.17 35.95 -11.24
C HIS A 347 23.71 36.94 -12.30
N THR A 348 22.40 37.09 -12.51
CA THR A 348 21.88 38.25 -13.24
C THR A 348 20.85 38.95 -12.39
N GLU A 349 21.33 39.97 -11.66
CA GLU A 349 20.66 41.24 -11.38
C GLU A 349 21.44 42.05 -10.33
N HIS A 350 22.26 43.00 -10.85
CA HIS A 350 22.74 44.14 -10.06
C HIS A 350 22.41 45.40 -10.83
N GLY A 351 21.36 46.07 -10.43
CA GLY A 351 21.09 47.47 -10.74
C GLY A 351 21.50 48.36 -9.57
N ALA A 352 22.33 49.38 -9.87
CA ALA A 352 22.97 50.27 -8.94
C ALA A 352 22.06 51.36 -8.34
N PRO A 353 22.46 52.05 -7.23
CA PRO A 353 21.56 52.82 -6.37
C PRO A 353 21.46 54.29 -6.76
N THR A 354 20.30 54.88 -6.63
CA THR A 354 20.09 56.34 -6.58
C THR A 354 19.91 56.80 -5.13
N ARG A 355 20.70 57.78 -4.78
CA ARG A 355 20.78 58.49 -3.51
C ARG A 355 19.69 59.56 -3.42
N ALA A 356 18.94 59.61 -2.37
CA ALA A 356 18.19 60.80 -1.94
C ALA A 356 18.24 60.96 -0.44
N THR A 357 18.72 62.09 -0.01
CA THR A 357 18.87 62.65 1.34
C THR A 357 17.52 63.14 1.90
N GLY A 358 17.33 62.99 3.22
CA GLY A 358 16.46 63.89 4.00
C GLY A 358 15.74 63.34 5.15
N GLY A 359 16.18 63.63 6.40
CA GLY A 359 15.37 64.17 7.51
C GLY A 359 14.66 63.22 8.49
N HIS A 360 15.29 63.05 9.63
CA HIS A 360 14.73 62.99 11.02
C HIS A 360 13.32 62.50 11.29
N SER A 361 13.16 61.43 12.07
CA SER A 361 12.56 61.44 13.40
C SER A 361 12.62 60.07 14.07
N SER A 362 13.09 60.03 15.29
CA SER A 362 13.19 58.89 16.19
C SER A 362 11.80 58.39 16.57
N SER A 363 11.53 57.12 16.33
CA SER A 363 10.58 56.33 17.08
C SER A 363 11.12 54.91 17.17
N ALA A 364 11.32 54.46 18.40
CA ALA A 364 11.80 53.14 18.71
C ALA A 364 10.83 52.08 18.17
N SER A 365 11.20 51.39 17.11
CA SER A 365 10.54 50.16 16.66
C SER A 365 11.09 48.97 17.44
N PRO A 366 10.26 48.01 17.81
CA PRO A 366 10.74 46.81 18.48
C PRO A 366 11.68 46.03 17.52
N SER A 367 12.82 45.65 18.05
CA SER A 367 13.84 44.84 17.40
C SER A 367 13.20 43.60 16.77
N THR A 368 13.08 43.58 15.44
CA THR A 368 12.76 42.37 14.67
C THR A 368 13.94 41.43 14.77
N ALA A 369 13.86 40.44 15.65
CA ALA A 369 14.82 39.34 15.68
C ALA A 369 14.88 38.72 14.27
N ALA A 370 16.07 38.64 13.70
CA ALA A 370 16.28 38.07 12.37
C ALA A 370 15.73 36.63 12.33
N THR A 371 14.70 36.41 11.54
CA THR A 371 14.12 35.08 11.35
C THR A 371 15.02 34.25 10.44
N VAL A 372 15.54 33.14 10.98
CA VAL A 372 16.41 32.20 10.27
C VAL A 372 15.57 31.01 9.78
N VAL A 373 15.98 30.37 8.69
CA VAL A 373 15.39 29.10 8.24
C VAL A 373 15.78 28.01 9.25
N LEU A 374 14.76 27.36 9.82
CA LEU A 374 14.89 26.26 10.76
C LEU A 374 14.62 24.95 10.01
N LYS A 375 15.53 23.98 10.11
CA LYS A 375 15.34 22.66 9.48
C LYS A 375 14.71 21.70 10.48
N PRO A 376 13.56 21.06 10.15
CA PRO A 376 13.05 19.94 10.90
C PRO A 376 14.04 18.76 10.91
N VAL A 377 14.11 18.01 11.99
CA VAL A 377 14.92 16.81 12.13
C VAL A 377 14.14 15.53 11.79
N GLY A 378 12.81 15.62 11.72
CA GLY A 378 11.91 14.54 11.37
C GLY A 378 10.51 15.04 11.08
N ALA A 379 9.68 14.17 10.51
CA ALA A 379 8.26 14.41 10.31
C ALA A 379 7.48 13.12 10.60
N SER A 380 6.26 13.28 11.14
CA SER A 380 5.29 12.23 11.38
C SER A 380 3.89 12.70 10.99
N ALA A 381 2.99 11.79 10.65
CA ALA A 381 1.65 12.13 10.22
C ALA A 381 0.62 11.11 10.72
N ALA A 382 -0.61 11.56 10.93
CA ALA A 382 -1.74 10.69 11.26
C ALA A 382 -2.13 9.79 10.10
N ASP A 383 -1.94 10.28 8.86
CA ASP A 383 -2.19 9.56 7.61
C ASP A 383 -0.87 9.33 6.88
N ASN A 384 -0.69 8.14 6.27
CA ASN A 384 0.45 7.82 5.42
C ASN A 384 1.80 8.22 6.05
N ASN A 385 2.00 7.86 7.32
CA ASN A 385 3.16 8.27 8.13
C ASN A 385 4.51 7.94 7.47
N SER A 386 4.60 6.85 6.71
CA SER A 386 5.82 6.48 5.97
C SER A 386 6.22 7.51 4.90
N GLN A 387 5.29 8.36 4.45
CA GLN A 387 5.52 9.42 3.46
C GLN A 387 5.76 10.79 4.12
N ALA A 388 5.62 10.92 5.45
CA ALA A 388 5.73 12.21 6.15
C ALA A 388 7.07 12.91 5.88
N GLY A 389 8.16 12.16 5.73
CA GLY A 389 9.49 12.66 5.39
C GLY A 389 9.55 13.38 4.04
N ALA A 390 8.70 13.04 3.08
CA ALA A 390 8.64 13.68 1.77
C ALA A 390 8.22 15.16 1.82
N ALA A 391 7.56 15.58 2.90
CA ALA A 391 7.20 16.99 3.10
C ALA A 391 8.39 17.88 3.54
N ILE A 392 9.52 17.30 3.91
CA ILE A 392 10.70 18.00 4.44
C ILE A 392 12.02 17.62 3.76
N ASP A 393 11.98 16.81 2.71
CA ASP A 393 13.16 16.35 1.96
C ASP A 393 13.73 17.42 1.00
N GLY A 394 13.01 18.53 0.81
CA GLY A 394 13.39 19.64 -0.06
C GLY A 394 13.15 19.37 -1.54
N SER A 395 12.54 18.26 -1.92
CA SER A 395 12.21 17.90 -3.29
C SER A 395 10.82 18.45 -3.67
N ALA A 396 10.70 19.04 -4.86
CA ALA A 396 9.43 19.46 -5.40
C ALA A 396 8.65 18.33 -6.11
N SER A 397 9.27 17.16 -6.26
CA SER A 397 8.70 16.00 -6.97
C SER A 397 8.15 14.93 -6.03
N THR A 398 8.46 15.01 -4.74
CA THR A 398 7.95 14.13 -3.69
C THR A 398 6.92 14.86 -2.84
N SER A 399 5.95 14.16 -2.29
CA SER A 399 4.93 14.74 -1.41
C SER A 399 4.47 13.75 -0.35
N TRP A 400 4.06 14.28 0.79
CA TRP A 400 3.16 13.58 1.67
C TRP A 400 1.72 13.81 1.20
N SER A 401 0.89 12.76 1.24
CA SER A 401 -0.54 12.84 1.00
C SER A 401 -1.32 12.35 2.22
N SER A 402 -2.45 12.99 2.54
CA SER A 402 -3.42 12.42 3.47
C SER A 402 -4.07 11.16 2.86
N GLN A 403 -4.88 10.45 3.64
CA GLN A 403 -5.88 9.57 3.05
C GLN A 403 -6.89 10.39 2.25
N PHE A 404 -7.45 9.79 1.18
CA PHE A 404 -8.53 10.44 0.45
C PHE A 404 -9.89 10.09 1.07
N TYR A 405 -10.83 11.03 0.95
CA TYR A 405 -12.19 10.90 1.46
C TYR A 405 -13.19 11.16 0.36
N ILE A 406 -14.34 10.47 0.39
CA ILE A 406 -15.37 10.56 -0.64
C ILE A 406 -16.56 11.34 -0.11
N GLY A 407 -17.14 12.20 -0.95
CA GLY A 407 -18.43 12.86 -0.73
C GLY A 407 -18.42 14.06 0.21
N ASN A 408 -17.46 14.17 1.14
CA ASN A 408 -17.39 15.29 2.08
C ASN A 408 -15.93 15.71 2.31
N PRO A 409 -15.56 16.99 2.04
CA PRO A 409 -14.21 17.50 2.25
C PRO A 409 -13.78 17.50 3.72
N VAL A 410 -14.71 17.45 4.66
CA VAL A 410 -14.42 17.35 6.10
C VAL A 410 -14.32 15.86 6.47
N PHE A 411 -13.27 15.20 5.93
CA PHE A 411 -12.89 13.82 6.26
C PHE A 411 -14.06 12.81 6.18
N GLY A 412 -14.95 12.99 5.22
CA GLY A 412 -16.16 12.16 5.12
C GLY A 412 -17.11 12.27 6.32
N GLY A 413 -16.90 13.20 7.23
CA GLY A 413 -17.62 13.31 8.51
C GLY A 413 -17.10 12.36 9.60
N LEU A 414 -15.98 11.66 9.36
CA LEU A 414 -15.47 10.59 10.23
C LEU A 414 -14.58 11.09 11.35
N ARG A 415 -13.88 12.20 11.13
CA ARG A 415 -12.98 12.82 12.13
C ARG A 415 -12.88 14.32 11.94
N LYS A 416 -12.33 15.00 12.96
CA LYS A 416 -12.25 16.48 13.00
C LYS A 416 -11.11 17.04 12.17
N GLY A 417 -10.09 16.22 11.86
CA GLY A 417 -8.92 16.65 11.14
C GLY A 417 -7.85 15.56 10.99
N THR A 418 -6.76 15.91 10.32
CA THR A 418 -5.53 15.12 10.22
C THR A 418 -4.32 16.02 10.31
N GLY A 419 -3.25 15.57 10.97
CA GLY A 419 -2.04 16.33 11.21
C GLY A 419 -0.82 15.76 10.49
N LEU A 420 0.03 16.67 10.01
CA LEU A 420 1.42 16.42 9.64
C LEU A 420 2.30 17.21 10.62
N ILE A 421 3.08 16.52 11.46
CA ILE A 421 3.95 17.09 12.47
C ILE A 421 5.39 17.15 11.95
N LEU A 422 6.05 18.27 12.20
CA LEU A 422 7.47 18.50 11.98
C LEU A 422 8.18 18.56 13.34
N ASP A 423 9.12 17.67 13.61
CA ASP A 423 9.98 17.73 14.77
C ASP A 423 11.14 18.71 14.52
N MET A 424 11.17 19.79 15.27
CA MET A 424 12.25 20.79 15.18
C MET A 424 13.50 20.40 16.01
N GLY A 425 13.50 19.24 16.68
CA GLY A 425 14.58 18.72 17.51
C GLY A 425 14.78 19.49 18.83
N LYS A 426 14.28 20.71 18.92
CA LYS A 426 14.34 21.59 20.10
C LYS A 426 13.16 22.57 20.09
N GLN A 427 12.96 23.27 21.20
CA GLN A 427 11.96 24.34 21.24
C GLN A 427 12.38 25.51 20.35
N VAL A 428 11.48 25.94 19.47
CA VAL A 428 11.66 27.06 18.55
C VAL A 428 10.53 28.08 18.71
N ARG A 429 10.79 29.32 18.32
CA ARG A 429 9.77 30.36 18.16
C ARG A 429 9.51 30.53 16.67
N LEU A 430 8.28 30.28 16.24
CA LEU A 430 7.90 30.44 14.84
C LEU A 430 7.74 31.93 14.49
N GLY A 431 8.19 32.28 13.28
CA GLY A 431 7.92 33.58 12.66
C GLY A 431 7.08 33.42 11.41
N GLN A 432 7.40 32.44 10.57
CA GLN A 432 6.68 32.16 9.33
C GLN A 432 6.84 30.69 8.98
N VAL A 433 5.77 30.07 8.47
CA VAL A 433 5.83 28.75 7.84
C VAL A 433 5.32 28.89 6.42
N GLN A 434 6.08 28.43 5.45
CA GLN A 434 5.68 28.34 4.04
C GLN A 434 5.48 26.87 3.70
N VAL A 435 4.29 26.53 3.20
CA VAL A 435 3.92 25.18 2.81
C VAL A 435 3.61 25.17 1.32
N GLN A 436 4.20 24.22 0.60
CA GLN A 436 3.87 23.94 -0.79
C GLN A 436 2.79 22.87 -0.82
N PHE A 437 1.54 23.28 -1.00
CA PHE A 437 0.41 22.36 -1.18
C PHE A 437 0.27 21.93 -2.65
N GLY A 438 -0.58 20.94 -2.88
CA GLY A 438 -1.01 20.57 -4.24
C GLY A 438 -1.74 21.71 -4.96
N SER A 439 -1.96 21.53 -6.26
CA SER A 439 -2.61 22.53 -7.13
C SER A 439 -4.13 22.60 -6.98
N ALA A 440 -4.74 21.62 -6.34
CA ALA A 440 -6.17 21.60 -6.08
C ALA A 440 -6.54 22.58 -4.94
N CYS A 441 -7.48 23.50 -5.21
CA CYS A 441 -8.04 24.40 -4.20
C CYS A 441 -9.05 23.61 -3.35
N CYS A 442 -9.30 23.87 -2.20
CA CYS A 442 -9.12 24.88 -1.20
C CYS A 442 -9.04 24.14 0.15
N ALA A 443 -7.85 23.77 0.59
CA ALA A 443 -7.68 23.12 1.89
C ALA A 443 -7.96 24.14 3.01
N ALA A 444 -8.66 23.72 4.07
CA ALA A 444 -8.71 24.46 5.31
C ALA A 444 -7.67 23.90 6.27
N VAL A 445 -6.74 24.74 6.68
CA VAL A 445 -5.53 24.36 7.42
C VAL A 445 -5.30 25.27 8.60
N ARG A 446 -4.91 24.71 9.75
CA ARG A 446 -4.36 25.42 10.89
C ARG A 446 -2.88 25.10 11.03
N MET A 447 -2.10 26.10 11.30
CA MET A 447 -0.71 25.96 11.70
C MET A 447 -0.65 26.00 13.22
N GLU A 448 -0.12 24.96 13.80
CA GLU A 448 -0.11 24.78 15.24
C GLU A 448 1.30 24.51 15.76
N ILE A 449 1.57 24.90 17.01
CA ILE A 449 2.85 24.65 17.67
C ILE A 449 2.60 24.07 19.06
N GLY A 450 3.40 23.08 19.46
CA GLY A 450 3.24 22.39 20.73
C GLY A 450 4.45 21.58 21.15
N ASN A 451 4.25 20.78 22.21
CA ASN A 451 5.26 19.84 22.71
C ASN A 451 4.77 18.38 22.69
N ALA A 452 3.56 18.14 22.18
CA ALA A 452 3.03 16.80 21.92
C ALA A 452 3.50 16.31 20.54
N ASP A 453 3.65 15.01 20.36
CA ASP A 453 4.09 14.34 19.12
C ASP A 453 2.99 13.47 18.50
N ASP A 454 1.74 13.68 18.89
CA ASP A 454 0.58 12.94 18.38
C ASP A 454 -0.05 13.68 17.18
N PRO A 455 0.15 13.21 15.92
CA PRO A 455 -0.43 13.85 14.73
C PRO A 455 -1.93 13.60 14.56
N SER A 456 -2.54 12.77 15.39
CA SER A 456 -3.97 12.45 15.33
C SER A 456 -4.84 13.38 16.19
N SER A 457 -4.23 14.24 17.00
CA SER A 457 -4.90 15.08 17.99
C SER A 457 -4.34 16.51 18.03
N GLU A 458 -5.22 17.51 18.18
CA GLU A 458 -4.84 18.91 18.46
C GLU A 458 -4.47 19.13 19.94
N SER A 459 -4.58 18.10 20.80
CA SER A 459 -4.31 18.22 22.24
C SER A 459 -2.82 18.51 22.49
N GLY A 460 -2.54 19.57 23.24
CA GLY A 460 -1.17 20.00 23.52
C GLY A 460 -0.56 20.93 22.47
N PHE A 461 -1.35 21.36 21.48
CA PHE A 461 -0.96 22.33 20.46
C PHE A 461 -1.73 23.64 20.63
N THR A 462 -1.14 24.72 20.12
CA THR A 462 -1.73 26.04 20.05
C THR A 462 -1.75 26.53 18.61
N THR A 463 -2.92 26.88 18.08
CA THR A 463 -3.07 27.45 16.74
C THR A 463 -2.41 28.83 16.68
N VAL A 464 -1.48 29.01 15.73
CA VAL A 464 -0.72 30.26 15.55
C VAL A 464 -1.00 30.96 14.22
N ALA A 465 -1.59 30.26 13.26
CA ALA A 465 -2.08 30.81 11.99
C ALA A 465 -3.09 29.85 11.37
N SER A 466 -3.92 30.34 10.43
CA SER A 466 -4.87 29.50 9.68
C SER A 466 -5.09 30.03 8.27
N ALA A 467 -5.53 29.16 7.37
CA ALA A 467 -5.99 29.47 6.03
C ALA A 467 -7.19 28.58 5.69
N SER A 468 -8.22 29.16 5.10
CA SER A 468 -9.42 28.44 4.64
C SER A 468 -9.35 28.01 3.17
N ASN A 469 -8.39 28.55 2.42
CA ASN A 469 -8.23 28.33 0.97
C ASN A 469 -6.76 28.09 0.62
N ALA A 470 -6.09 27.18 1.35
CA ALA A 470 -4.69 26.86 1.09
C ALA A 470 -4.55 26.10 -0.24
N VAL A 471 -3.66 26.57 -1.11
CA VAL A 471 -3.34 25.98 -2.42
C VAL A 471 -1.94 26.41 -2.84
N GLY A 472 -1.19 25.51 -3.48
CA GLY A 472 0.14 25.82 -3.96
C GLY A 472 1.05 26.39 -2.87
N PRO A 473 1.89 27.42 -3.14
CA PRO A 473 2.77 28.02 -2.15
C PRO A 473 1.99 28.97 -1.21
N THR A 474 1.60 28.47 -0.04
CA THR A 474 0.88 29.24 0.97
C THR A 474 1.82 29.62 2.14
N LYS A 475 1.77 30.88 2.58
CA LYS A 475 2.56 31.43 3.68
C LYS A 475 1.68 31.69 4.91
N PHE A 476 2.11 31.16 6.04
CA PHE A 476 1.51 31.38 7.35
C PHE A 476 2.42 32.31 8.16
N ASN A 477 1.99 33.54 8.41
CA ASN A 477 2.72 34.46 9.27
C ASN A 477 2.23 34.30 10.70
N VAL A 478 3.16 34.03 11.61
CA VAL A 478 2.87 33.80 13.02
C VAL A 478 2.93 35.12 13.77
N THR A 479 1.80 35.55 14.32
CA THR A 479 1.70 36.81 15.05
C THR A 479 1.88 36.65 16.56
N SER A 480 1.75 35.43 17.08
CA SER A 480 1.86 35.13 18.52
C SER A 480 3.23 34.53 18.86
N PRO A 481 3.90 34.98 19.93
CA PRO A 481 5.25 34.54 20.28
C PRO A 481 5.26 33.17 21.00
N THR A 482 4.56 32.17 20.46
CA THR A 482 4.47 30.84 21.04
C THR A 482 5.74 30.02 20.74
N ARG A 483 6.17 29.20 21.71
CA ARG A 483 7.30 28.28 21.59
C ARG A 483 6.82 26.84 21.66
N GLY A 484 7.46 25.96 20.88
CA GLY A 484 7.23 24.53 20.94
C GLY A 484 8.30 23.78 20.16
N ARG A 485 8.39 22.48 20.38
CA ARG A 485 9.28 21.59 19.66
C ARG A 485 8.67 21.10 18.35
N TYR A 486 7.35 20.89 18.34
CA TYR A 486 6.64 20.33 17.22
C TYR A 486 5.79 21.40 16.53
N VAL A 487 5.88 21.44 15.20
CA VAL A 487 5.06 22.29 14.34
C VAL A 487 4.10 21.39 13.60
N MET A 488 2.80 21.56 13.78
CA MET A 488 1.77 20.75 13.14
C MET A 488 1.03 21.53 12.08
N ILE A 489 0.88 20.92 10.93
CA ILE A 489 -0.02 21.33 9.85
C ILE A 489 -1.29 20.52 10.04
N TRP A 490 -2.32 21.12 10.62
CA TRP A 490 -3.59 20.47 10.93
C TRP A 490 -4.62 20.81 9.86
N PHE A 491 -5.06 19.79 9.12
CA PHE A 491 -6.10 19.95 8.12
C PHE A 491 -7.47 19.78 8.77
N THR A 492 -8.39 20.71 8.52
CA THR A 492 -9.80 20.66 8.96
C THR A 492 -10.75 20.42 7.79
N SER A 493 -10.29 20.64 6.55
CA SER A 493 -11.00 20.30 5.32
C SER A 493 -9.99 20.05 4.20
N LEU A 494 -10.27 19.06 3.37
CA LEU A 494 -9.40 18.61 2.29
C LEU A 494 -9.83 19.22 0.95
N PRO A 495 -8.88 19.53 0.04
CA PRO A 495 -9.21 19.96 -1.32
C PRO A 495 -9.71 18.78 -2.16
N PRO A 496 -10.50 19.01 -3.22
CA PRO A 496 -10.87 17.96 -4.17
C PRO A 496 -9.65 17.44 -4.92
N MET A 497 -9.62 16.14 -5.19
CA MET A 497 -8.57 15.56 -6.04
C MET A 497 -8.74 15.99 -7.50
N THR A 498 -7.62 16.27 -8.16
CA THR A 498 -7.61 16.59 -9.61
C THR A 498 -8.17 15.41 -10.41
N GLY A 499 -9.19 15.63 -11.20
CA GLY A 499 -9.85 14.60 -12.01
C GLY A 499 -10.89 13.73 -11.26
N SER A 500 -11.11 13.97 -9.97
CA SER A 500 -12.06 13.21 -9.14
C SER A 500 -12.86 14.15 -8.24
N PRO A 501 -13.88 14.84 -8.74
CA PRO A 501 -14.55 15.96 -8.05
C PRO A 501 -15.27 15.58 -6.74
N ASN A 502 -15.45 14.30 -6.46
CA ASN A 502 -16.08 13.79 -5.25
C ASN A 502 -15.09 13.09 -4.30
N GLN A 503 -13.79 13.22 -4.55
CA GLN A 503 -12.72 12.71 -3.71
C GLN A 503 -11.86 13.87 -3.21
N TYR A 504 -11.45 13.82 -1.95
CA TYR A 504 -10.76 14.89 -1.25
C TYR A 504 -9.50 14.34 -0.59
N GLU A 505 -8.35 14.96 -0.88
CA GLU A 505 -7.04 14.57 -0.38
C GLU A 505 -6.14 15.80 -0.24
N ALA A 506 -5.41 15.91 0.85
CA ALA A 506 -4.39 16.92 1.01
C ALA A 506 -3.04 16.41 0.49
N GLN A 507 -2.26 17.28 -0.15
CA GLN A 507 -0.89 17.01 -0.57
C GLN A 507 0.03 18.13 -0.08
N VAL A 508 1.18 17.74 0.51
CA VAL A 508 2.23 18.66 0.96
C VAL A 508 3.56 18.23 0.32
N TYR A 509 4.09 19.08 -0.55
CA TYR A 509 5.32 18.83 -1.30
C TYR A 509 6.57 19.31 -0.55
N ASN A 510 6.48 20.46 0.12
CA ASN A 510 7.61 21.01 0.86
C ASN A 510 7.15 21.97 1.95
N VAL A 511 7.89 21.99 3.06
CA VAL A 511 7.66 22.92 4.17
C VAL A 511 8.95 23.63 4.53
N VAL A 512 8.89 24.96 4.56
CA VAL A 512 9.99 25.81 5.00
C VAL A 512 9.57 26.57 6.25
N VAL A 513 10.26 26.31 7.36
CA VAL A 513 10.00 26.94 8.65
C VAL A 513 11.01 28.06 8.87
N ARG A 514 10.55 29.25 9.27
CA ARG A 514 11.38 30.38 9.64
C ARG A 514 11.03 30.85 11.04
N GLY A 515 12.07 31.14 11.83
CA GLY A 515 11.87 31.53 13.22
C GLY A 515 13.19 31.79 13.94
N SER A 516 13.14 31.73 15.26
CA SER A 516 14.33 31.79 16.12
C SER A 516 14.34 30.60 17.07
N SER A 517 15.51 30.14 17.43
CA SER A 517 15.71 29.05 18.40
C SER A 517 15.88 29.62 19.82
#